data_96a48e642f4ddd5edb1076c8b4779949
#
_entry.id   96a48e642f4ddd5edb1076c8b4779949
#
_cell.length_a   1.000
_cell.length_b   1.000
_cell.length_c   1.000
_cell.angle_alpha   90.00
_cell.angle_beta   90.00
_cell.angle_gamma   90.00
#
_symmetry.space_group_name_H-M   'P 1'
#
loop_
_entity.id
_entity.type
_entity.pdbx_description
1 polymer ?
#
loop_
_entity_poly.entity_id
_entity_poly.type
_entity_poly.pdbx_seq_one_letter_code
_entity_poly.pdbx_strand_id
1 'polypeptide(L)'
;MRVSIILAAIAFIAQTSFAQSGSNYEKVLPGVVKVSDGLYYDQTEITNVNWLEYMFWQFKTYGGRDSKAYKEALPDTALWMDDGLNAEPYMKFYHRHPSYKDYPVVNVTWKQAADFCAWRTARVKEWQEAEGKTDDTPYYFAYRLPTYEEFHLMYDDIAELPDFIGGEGKRKDRGKARYNQKREPSKVAEPANAPSTMPDVTAPVKSYWPNSYKVYNIKGNVSEWLMEENVHAGGSWQTPFAANESLKLMTDKASPAIGFRCVCEIAEKAP
;
A
#
# COMPACT_ATOMS: atom_id res chain seq x y z
N MET A 1 19.95 42.63 -27.22
CA MET A 1 18.57 42.11 -27.28
C MET A 1 18.58 40.67 -26.75
N ARG A 2 18.12 40.46 -25.53
CA ARG A 2 17.95 39.12 -24.96
C ARG A 2 16.47 38.75 -25.10
N VAL A 3 16.19 37.71 -25.89
CA VAL A 3 14.83 37.15 -26.02
C VAL A 3 14.64 36.12 -24.94
N SER A 4 13.79 36.44 -23.97
CA SER A 4 13.35 35.49 -22.92
C SER A 4 12.23 34.65 -23.51
N ILE A 5 12.48 33.35 -23.67
CA ILE A 5 11.47 32.37 -24.04
C ILE A 5 10.79 31.92 -22.74
N ILE A 6 9.54 32.37 -22.56
CA ILE A 6 8.65 31.88 -21.50
C ILE A 6 8.03 30.58 -22.01
N LEU A 7 8.44 29.45 -21.43
CA LEU A 7 7.74 28.18 -21.62
C LEU A 7 6.48 28.20 -20.73
N ALA A 8 5.34 28.42 -21.34
CA ALA A 8 4.05 28.17 -20.70
C ALA A 8 3.77 26.66 -20.74
N ALA A 9 3.83 26.03 -19.58
CA ALA A 9 3.33 24.66 -19.42
C ALA A 9 1.80 24.71 -19.50
N ILE A 10 1.25 24.29 -20.64
CA ILE A 10 -0.19 24.07 -20.81
C ILE A 10 -0.50 22.73 -20.16
N ALA A 11 -1.07 22.76 -18.96
CA ALA A 11 -1.71 21.59 -18.38
C ALA A 11 -2.96 21.26 -19.21
N PHE A 12 -2.88 20.26 -20.04
CA PHE A 12 -4.03 19.72 -20.78
C PHE A 12 -4.82 18.86 -19.79
N ILE A 13 -5.83 19.45 -19.15
CA ILE A 13 -6.87 18.69 -18.45
C ILE A 13 -7.76 18.12 -19.56
N ALA A 14 -7.46 16.89 -19.96
CA ALA A 14 -8.39 16.12 -20.79
C ALA A 14 -9.56 15.71 -19.90
N GLN A 15 -10.66 16.48 -19.96
CA GLN A 15 -11.95 16.02 -19.47
C GLN A 15 -12.45 14.95 -20.43
N THR A 16 -12.09 13.70 -20.20
CA THR A 16 -12.71 12.56 -20.88
C THR A 16 -14.06 12.32 -20.24
N SER A 17 -15.12 12.59 -21.01
CA SER A 17 -16.48 12.17 -20.65
C SER A 17 -16.55 10.65 -20.72
N PHE A 18 -16.39 9.98 -19.58
CA PHE A 18 -16.60 8.54 -19.47
C PHE A 18 -18.09 8.24 -19.69
N ALA A 19 -18.38 7.59 -20.81
CA ALA A 19 -19.70 7.03 -21.04
C ALA A 19 -19.98 5.98 -19.94
N GLN A 20 -21.07 6.18 -19.21
CA GLN A 20 -21.58 5.28 -18.18
C GLN A 20 -21.90 3.90 -18.77
N SER A 21 -20.96 2.98 -18.73
CA SER A 21 -21.28 1.57 -18.62
C SER A 21 -20.90 1.14 -17.21
N GLY A 22 -21.88 0.86 -16.36
CA GLY A 22 -21.69 0.46 -14.95
C GLY A 22 -21.13 -0.95 -14.83
N SER A 23 -19.98 -1.22 -15.44
CA SER A 23 -19.26 -2.47 -15.30
C SER A 23 -18.58 -2.49 -13.92
N ASN A 24 -19.01 -3.43 -13.09
CA ASN A 24 -18.44 -3.64 -11.77
C ASN A 24 -17.13 -4.42 -11.91
N TYR A 25 -16.01 -3.71 -12.10
CA TYR A 25 -14.68 -4.29 -12.25
C TYR A 25 -14.12 -4.92 -10.96
N GLU A 26 -14.74 -4.70 -9.80
CA GLU A 26 -14.35 -5.39 -8.55
C GLU A 26 -14.41 -6.92 -8.68
N LYS A 27 -15.28 -7.43 -9.55
CA LYS A 27 -15.36 -8.87 -9.85
C LYS A 27 -14.20 -9.38 -10.70
N VAL A 28 -13.56 -8.50 -11.44
CA VAL A 28 -12.48 -8.83 -12.38
C VAL A 28 -11.11 -8.54 -11.75
N LEU A 29 -11.05 -7.55 -10.86
CA LEU A 29 -9.85 -7.12 -10.17
C LEU A 29 -9.90 -7.59 -8.70
N PRO A 30 -9.26 -8.71 -8.36
CA PRO A 30 -9.32 -9.21 -7.00
C PRO A 30 -8.58 -8.27 -6.03
N GLY A 31 -9.19 -8.04 -4.86
CA GLY A 31 -8.58 -7.31 -3.76
C GLY A 31 -8.62 -5.78 -3.88
N VAL A 32 -9.38 -5.22 -4.83
CA VAL A 32 -9.60 -3.77 -4.93
C VAL A 32 -11.03 -3.40 -4.54
N VAL A 33 -11.24 -2.12 -4.23
CA VAL A 33 -12.55 -1.49 -4.06
C VAL A 33 -12.67 -0.28 -4.97
N LYS A 34 -13.87 -0.03 -5.50
CA LYS A 34 -14.14 1.16 -6.29
C LYS A 34 -14.20 2.39 -5.38
N VAL A 35 -13.42 3.42 -5.71
CA VAL A 35 -13.40 4.71 -5.01
C VAL A 35 -14.17 5.77 -5.79
N SER A 36 -13.94 5.83 -7.10
CA SER A 36 -14.66 6.70 -8.03
C SER A 36 -14.74 6.06 -9.40
N ASP A 37 -15.36 6.75 -10.37
CA ASP A 37 -15.40 6.23 -11.72
C ASP A 37 -13.98 6.13 -12.30
N GLY A 38 -13.62 4.92 -12.73
CA GLY A 38 -12.31 4.61 -13.29
C GLY A 38 -11.18 4.45 -12.28
N LEU A 39 -11.41 4.64 -10.97
CA LEU A 39 -10.38 4.50 -9.93
C LEU A 39 -10.75 3.43 -8.90
N TYR A 40 -9.84 2.50 -8.69
CA TYR A 40 -9.92 1.41 -7.72
C TYR A 40 -8.73 1.46 -6.78
N TYR A 41 -8.95 1.13 -5.51
CA TYR A 41 -7.95 1.17 -4.46
C TYR A 41 -7.73 -0.24 -3.90
N ASP A 42 -6.49 -0.66 -3.69
CA ASP A 42 -6.21 -1.92 -3.01
C ASP A 42 -6.82 -1.90 -1.60
N GLN A 43 -7.54 -2.96 -1.24
CA GLN A 43 -8.15 -3.08 0.10
C GLN A 43 -7.11 -3.13 1.21
N THR A 44 -5.92 -3.63 0.91
CA THR A 44 -4.85 -3.86 1.87
C THR A 44 -3.53 -3.37 1.30
N GLU A 45 -2.53 -3.25 2.17
CA GLU A 45 -1.14 -3.15 1.76
C GLU A 45 -0.74 -4.37 0.91
N ILE A 46 0.27 -4.23 0.05
CA ILE A 46 0.86 -5.35 -0.67
C ILE A 46 1.51 -6.29 0.34
N THR A 47 1.17 -7.58 0.24
CA THR A 47 1.64 -8.59 1.18
C THR A 47 2.96 -9.22 0.78
N ASN A 48 3.62 -9.89 1.73
CA ASN A 48 4.83 -10.68 1.44
C ASN A 48 4.57 -11.74 0.37
N VAL A 49 3.39 -12.37 0.31
CA VAL A 49 3.10 -13.36 -0.74
C VAL A 49 3.01 -12.72 -2.11
N ASN A 50 2.40 -11.53 -2.23
CA ASN A 50 2.36 -10.79 -3.50
C ASN A 50 3.78 -10.39 -3.96
N TRP A 51 4.62 -9.97 -3.01
CA TRP A 51 6.01 -9.62 -3.30
C TRP A 51 6.84 -10.84 -3.72
N LEU A 52 6.64 -11.99 -3.08
CA LEU A 52 7.30 -13.25 -3.47
C LEU A 52 6.91 -13.69 -4.89
N GLU A 53 5.66 -13.47 -5.29
CA GLU A 53 5.20 -13.73 -6.66
C GLU A 53 5.95 -12.82 -7.67
N TYR A 54 6.06 -11.53 -7.38
CA TYR A 54 6.85 -10.59 -8.17
C TYR A 54 8.32 -11.02 -8.29
N MET A 55 8.96 -11.34 -7.17
CA MET A 55 10.35 -11.82 -7.15
C MET A 55 10.52 -13.11 -7.94
N PHE A 56 9.57 -14.05 -7.81
CA PHE A 56 9.59 -15.30 -8.56
C PHE A 56 9.47 -15.07 -10.07
N TRP A 57 8.64 -14.11 -10.46
CA TRP A 57 8.50 -13.73 -11.85
C TRP A 57 9.81 -13.12 -12.39
N GLN A 58 10.47 -12.23 -11.65
CA GLN A 58 11.78 -11.67 -12.00
C GLN A 58 12.82 -12.79 -12.17
N PHE A 59 12.85 -13.72 -11.21
CA PHE A 59 13.72 -14.89 -11.28
C PHE A 59 13.51 -15.72 -12.56
N LYS A 60 12.28 -16.02 -12.91
CA LYS A 60 11.94 -16.88 -14.06
C LYS A 60 12.21 -16.18 -15.40
N THR A 61 11.89 -14.91 -15.48
CA THR A 61 11.93 -14.17 -16.75
C THR A 61 13.33 -13.71 -17.12
N TYR A 62 14.14 -13.34 -16.14
CA TYR A 62 15.43 -12.69 -16.40
C TYR A 62 16.66 -13.57 -16.08
N GLY A 63 16.51 -14.86 -15.95
CA GLY A 63 17.65 -15.78 -15.89
C GLY A 63 18.18 -16.08 -14.49
N GLY A 64 17.31 -16.06 -13.49
CA GLY A 64 17.62 -16.61 -12.18
C GLY A 64 18.13 -15.60 -11.15
N ARG A 65 18.74 -16.12 -10.07
CA ARG A 65 19.15 -15.31 -8.90
C ARG A 65 20.25 -14.29 -9.19
N ASP A 66 21.02 -14.51 -10.25
CA ASP A 66 22.13 -13.63 -10.60
C ASP A 66 21.72 -12.47 -11.50
N SER A 67 20.50 -12.51 -12.02
CA SER A 67 19.98 -11.41 -12.85
C SER A 67 19.88 -10.12 -12.06
N LYS A 68 20.11 -8.99 -12.74
CA LYS A 68 19.96 -7.64 -12.18
C LYS A 68 18.52 -7.44 -11.67
N ALA A 69 17.53 -7.82 -12.47
CA ALA A 69 16.11 -7.65 -12.13
C ALA A 69 15.70 -8.37 -10.83
N TYR A 70 16.18 -9.61 -10.64
CA TYR A 70 15.91 -10.33 -9.38
C TYR A 70 16.60 -9.68 -8.18
N LYS A 71 17.88 -9.26 -8.34
CA LYS A 71 18.63 -8.60 -7.25
C LYS A 71 18.02 -7.26 -6.85
N GLU A 72 17.54 -6.49 -7.83
CA GLU A 72 16.85 -5.22 -7.58
C GLU A 72 15.46 -5.39 -6.93
N ALA A 73 14.83 -6.56 -7.04
CA ALA A 73 13.57 -6.87 -6.37
C ALA A 73 13.74 -7.41 -4.93
N LEU A 74 14.96 -7.61 -4.44
CA LEU A 74 15.18 -8.11 -3.08
C LEU A 74 14.90 -7.00 -2.05
N PRO A 75 14.03 -7.24 -1.04
CA PRO A 75 13.91 -6.34 0.11
C PRO A 75 15.22 -6.32 0.91
N ASP A 76 15.58 -5.18 1.47
CA ASP A 76 16.74 -5.08 2.35
C ASP A 76 16.43 -5.61 3.76
N THR A 77 16.65 -6.91 3.95
CA THR A 77 16.35 -7.56 5.22
C THR A 77 17.27 -7.13 6.36
N ALA A 78 18.42 -6.50 6.08
CA ALA A 78 19.36 -6.05 7.12
C ALA A 78 18.79 -4.88 7.94
N LEU A 79 17.87 -4.10 7.39
CA LEU A 79 17.22 -2.97 8.07
C LEU A 79 16.45 -3.37 9.33
N TRP A 80 16.08 -4.63 9.49
CA TRP A 80 15.51 -5.14 10.74
C TRP A 80 16.49 -5.06 11.93
N MET A 81 17.79 -4.95 11.68
CA MET A 81 18.81 -4.86 12.73
C MET A 81 19.02 -3.42 13.22
N ASP A 82 18.57 -2.40 12.45
CA ASP A 82 18.84 -0.99 12.76
C ASP A 82 17.90 -0.43 13.85
N ASP A 83 16.74 -1.06 14.08
CA ASP A 83 15.70 -0.55 14.97
C ASP A 83 15.88 -0.89 16.47
N GLY A 84 17.01 -1.46 16.86
CA GLY A 84 17.26 -1.86 18.26
C GLY A 84 16.33 -2.97 18.76
N LEU A 85 15.51 -3.54 17.88
CA LEU A 85 14.73 -4.73 18.13
C LEU A 85 15.67 -5.93 18.16
N ASN A 86 15.33 -6.98 18.92
CA ASN A 86 15.99 -8.28 18.77
C ASN A 86 15.50 -8.94 17.47
N ALA A 87 15.87 -8.34 16.36
CA ALA A 87 15.21 -8.46 15.06
C ALA A 87 15.79 -9.57 14.18
N GLU A 88 16.75 -10.35 14.67
CA GLU A 88 17.32 -11.46 13.90
C GLU A 88 16.27 -12.44 13.33
N PRO A 89 15.21 -12.81 14.06
CA PRO A 89 14.13 -13.63 13.51
C PRO A 89 13.42 -12.96 12.34
N TYR A 90 13.16 -11.65 12.40
CA TYR A 90 12.50 -10.93 11.30
C TYR A 90 13.41 -10.83 10.08
N MET A 91 14.68 -10.50 10.27
CA MET A 91 15.68 -10.49 9.20
C MET A 91 15.70 -11.83 8.43
N LYS A 92 15.60 -12.96 9.14
CA LYS A 92 15.66 -14.30 8.54
C LYS A 92 14.34 -14.75 7.94
N PHE A 93 13.20 -14.44 8.55
CA PHE A 93 11.94 -15.12 8.29
C PHE A 93 10.84 -14.23 7.73
N TYR A 94 10.84 -12.92 8.00
CA TYR A 94 9.70 -12.05 7.70
C TYR A 94 9.24 -12.11 6.24
N HIS A 95 10.14 -12.09 5.28
CA HIS A 95 9.80 -12.09 3.86
C HIS A 95 9.61 -13.48 3.24
N ARG A 96 9.86 -14.57 3.96
CA ARG A 96 9.91 -15.93 3.36
C ARG A 96 9.08 -16.96 4.10
N HIS A 97 8.90 -16.80 5.41
CA HIS A 97 8.21 -17.82 6.19
C HIS A 97 6.70 -17.74 5.98
N PRO A 98 5.99 -18.87 5.79
CA PRO A 98 4.55 -18.89 5.52
C PRO A 98 3.69 -18.16 6.57
N SER A 99 4.14 -18.09 7.84
CA SER A 99 3.44 -17.35 8.90
C SER A 99 3.33 -15.85 8.63
N TYR A 100 4.22 -15.28 7.83
CA TYR A 100 4.23 -13.87 7.47
C TYR A 100 3.69 -13.59 6.07
N LYS A 101 3.11 -14.58 5.39
CA LYS A 101 2.64 -14.43 4.01
C LYS A 101 1.62 -13.29 3.82
N ASP A 102 0.75 -13.10 4.82
CA ASP A 102 -0.33 -12.11 4.82
C ASP A 102 0.06 -10.80 5.56
N TYR A 103 1.33 -10.61 5.91
CA TYR A 103 1.88 -9.37 6.46
C TYR A 103 2.29 -8.43 5.33
N PRO A 104 2.29 -7.11 5.55
CA PRO A 104 2.70 -6.16 4.52
C PRO A 104 4.17 -6.37 4.15
N VAL A 105 4.51 -6.23 2.88
CA VAL A 105 5.91 -6.14 2.48
C VAL A 105 6.49 -4.83 2.98
N VAL A 106 7.68 -4.89 3.58
CA VAL A 106 8.45 -3.75 4.09
C VAL A 106 9.90 -3.87 3.65
N ASN A 107 10.74 -2.91 4.02
CA ASN A 107 12.16 -2.89 3.61
C ASN A 107 12.34 -2.83 2.09
N VAL A 108 11.39 -2.20 1.41
CA VAL A 108 11.40 -1.91 -0.02
C VAL A 108 11.47 -0.41 -0.25
N THR A 109 12.26 0.01 -1.22
CA THR A 109 12.38 1.43 -1.61
C THR A 109 11.15 1.88 -2.39
N TRP A 110 10.97 3.20 -2.51
CA TRP A 110 9.96 3.80 -3.37
C TRP A 110 10.04 3.27 -4.81
N LYS A 111 11.26 3.19 -5.37
CA LYS A 111 11.47 2.67 -6.71
C LYS A 111 11.02 1.22 -6.86
N GLN A 112 11.33 0.36 -5.90
CA GLN A 112 10.89 -1.04 -5.91
C GLN A 112 9.36 -1.15 -5.86
N ALA A 113 8.68 -0.31 -5.08
CA ALA A 113 7.22 -0.25 -5.03
C ALA A 113 6.62 0.21 -6.37
N ALA A 114 7.21 1.23 -7.01
CA ALA A 114 6.80 1.68 -8.33
C ALA A 114 7.03 0.61 -9.42
N ASP A 115 8.16 -0.10 -9.37
CA ASP A 115 8.48 -1.21 -10.28
C ASP A 115 7.47 -2.38 -10.13
N PHE A 116 7.03 -2.66 -8.89
CA PHE A 116 5.97 -3.63 -8.65
C PHE A 116 4.64 -3.22 -9.31
N CYS A 117 4.24 -1.96 -9.19
CA CYS A 117 3.03 -1.46 -9.85
C CYS A 117 3.10 -1.60 -11.36
N ALA A 118 4.24 -1.26 -11.97
CA ALA A 118 4.47 -1.43 -13.41
C ALA A 118 4.41 -2.91 -13.82
N TRP A 119 5.04 -3.80 -13.04
CA TRP A 119 4.98 -5.24 -13.25
C TRP A 119 3.52 -5.75 -13.18
N ARG A 120 2.76 -5.35 -12.16
CA ARG A 120 1.36 -5.76 -11.99
C ARG A 120 0.50 -5.31 -13.17
N THR A 121 0.71 -4.09 -13.66
CA THR A 121 0.08 -3.58 -14.89
C THR A 121 0.35 -4.49 -16.08
N ALA A 122 1.62 -4.85 -16.32
CA ALA A 122 2.00 -5.73 -17.41
C ALA A 122 1.37 -7.13 -17.28
N ARG A 123 1.30 -7.71 -16.07
CA ARG A 123 0.68 -9.02 -15.84
C ARG A 123 -0.81 -9.01 -16.12
N VAL A 124 -1.52 -8.00 -15.64
CA VAL A 124 -2.97 -7.88 -15.88
C VAL A 124 -3.26 -7.64 -17.36
N LYS A 125 -2.44 -6.86 -18.05
CA LYS A 125 -2.56 -6.65 -19.50
C LYS A 125 -2.39 -7.96 -20.27
N GLU A 126 -1.34 -8.73 -19.99
CA GLU A 126 -1.12 -10.03 -20.63
C GLU A 126 -2.26 -11.01 -20.35
N TRP A 127 -2.81 -11.00 -19.13
CA TRP A 127 -3.98 -11.82 -18.82
C TRP A 127 -5.20 -11.38 -19.63
N GLN A 128 -5.46 -10.08 -19.76
CA GLN A 128 -6.56 -9.57 -20.59
C GLN A 128 -6.40 -10.00 -22.06
N GLU A 129 -5.19 -9.93 -22.59
CA GLU A 129 -4.86 -10.35 -23.95
C GLU A 129 -5.10 -11.86 -24.15
N ALA A 130 -4.60 -12.69 -23.21
CA ALA A 130 -4.75 -14.14 -23.27
C ALA A 130 -6.21 -14.61 -23.19
N GLU A 131 -7.07 -13.89 -22.45
CA GLU A 131 -8.49 -14.18 -22.30
C GLU A 131 -9.35 -13.64 -23.47
N GLY A 132 -8.73 -13.04 -24.51
CA GLY A 132 -9.44 -12.41 -25.63
C GLY A 132 -10.29 -11.21 -25.22
N LYS A 133 -10.03 -10.65 -24.05
CA LYS A 133 -10.80 -9.50 -23.50
C LYS A 133 -10.29 -8.15 -24.01
N THR A 134 -9.31 -8.14 -24.89
CA THR A 134 -8.72 -6.92 -25.42
C THR A 134 -9.46 -6.39 -26.63
N ASP A 135 -10.10 -7.26 -27.44
CA ASP A 135 -10.67 -6.83 -28.71
C ASP A 135 -11.96 -6.03 -28.51
N ASP A 136 -12.73 -6.34 -27.45
CA ASP A 136 -14.00 -5.70 -27.14
C ASP A 136 -13.90 -4.56 -26.09
N THR A 137 -12.73 -4.38 -25.44
CA THR A 137 -12.57 -3.32 -24.43
C THR A 137 -11.57 -2.26 -24.89
N PRO A 138 -11.97 -0.98 -24.96
CA PRO A 138 -11.09 0.11 -25.40
C PRO A 138 -10.09 0.56 -24.34
N TYR A 139 -9.92 -0.18 -23.24
CA TYR A 139 -9.10 0.20 -22.11
C TYR A 139 -8.38 -1.00 -21.50
N TYR A 140 -7.35 -0.69 -20.69
CA TYR A 140 -6.65 -1.64 -19.83
C TYR A 140 -6.54 -1.09 -18.41
N PHE A 141 -6.21 -1.96 -17.46
CA PHE A 141 -5.99 -1.60 -16.07
C PHE A 141 -4.56 -1.20 -15.84
N ALA A 142 -4.33 0.01 -15.29
CA ALA A 142 -3.02 0.54 -14.96
C ALA A 142 -2.87 0.65 -13.43
N TYR A 143 -1.85 0.00 -12.88
CA TYR A 143 -1.52 0.08 -11.45
C TYR A 143 -0.40 1.08 -11.22
N ARG A 144 -0.54 1.88 -10.19
CA ARG A 144 0.44 2.85 -9.71
C ARG A 144 0.34 3.03 -8.20
N LEU A 145 1.28 3.72 -7.61
CA LEU A 145 1.14 4.20 -6.24
C LEU A 145 0.02 5.25 -6.14
N PRO A 146 -0.68 5.37 -4.99
CA PRO A 146 -1.70 6.41 -4.79
C PRO A 146 -1.07 7.80 -4.74
N THR A 147 -1.77 8.82 -5.24
CA THR A 147 -1.40 10.21 -4.95
C THR A 147 -1.70 10.52 -3.49
N TYR A 148 -1.14 11.64 -3.00
CA TYR A 148 -1.45 12.08 -1.63
C TYR A 148 -2.93 12.39 -1.44
N GLU A 149 -3.58 12.98 -2.43
CA GLU A 149 -5.00 13.31 -2.40
C GLU A 149 -5.87 12.05 -2.33
N GLU A 150 -5.50 11.01 -3.09
CA GLU A 150 -6.18 9.71 -3.05
C GLU A 150 -5.98 9.01 -1.70
N PHE A 151 -4.77 9.07 -1.16
CA PHE A 151 -4.47 8.57 0.18
C PHE A 151 -5.28 9.35 1.24
N HIS A 152 -5.29 10.67 1.16
CA HIS A 152 -5.96 11.54 2.13
C HIS A 152 -7.47 11.31 2.13
N LEU A 153 -8.08 11.10 0.97
CA LEU A 153 -9.48 10.74 0.86
C LEU A 153 -9.82 9.47 1.66
N MET A 154 -8.94 8.45 1.60
CA MET A 154 -9.12 7.21 2.37
C MET A 154 -8.84 7.41 3.87
N TYR A 155 -7.89 8.28 4.21
CA TYR A 155 -7.51 8.59 5.58
C TYR A 155 -8.57 9.43 6.30
N ASP A 156 -9.14 10.43 5.64
CA ASP A 156 -10.14 11.34 6.22
C ASP A 156 -11.39 10.62 6.72
N ASP A 157 -11.75 9.52 6.06
CA ASP A 157 -12.88 8.68 6.49
C ASP A 157 -12.72 8.12 7.93
N ILE A 158 -11.49 8.07 8.43
CA ILE A 158 -11.17 7.56 9.77
C ILE A 158 -10.40 8.53 10.66
N ALA A 159 -10.06 9.73 10.16
CA ALA A 159 -9.19 10.67 10.87
C ALA A 159 -9.71 11.02 12.26
N GLU A 160 -11.01 11.21 12.40
CA GLU A 160 -11.67 11.59 13.65
C GLU A 160 -12.11 10.40 14.51
N LEU A 161 -11.87 9.16 14.07
CA LEU A 161 -12.23 8.00 14.86
C LEU A 161 -11.26 7.82 16.05
N PRO A 162 -11.77 7.49 17.24
CA PRO A 162 -10.91 7.26 18.40
C PRO A 162 -9.99 6.06 18.19
N ASP A 163 -8.80 6.11 18.77
CA ASP A 163 -7.78 5.06 18.65
C ASP A 163 -8.23 3.70 19.24
N PHE A 164 -9.23 3.71 20.10
CA PHE A 164 -9.80 2.52 20.69
C PHE A 164 -11.29 2.41 20.38
N ILE A 165 -11.76 1.17 20.22
CA ILE A 165 -13.18 0.88 20.00
C ILE A 165 -13.96 1.14 21.28
N GLY A 166 -14.89 2.08 21.22
CA GLY A 166 -15.76 2.47 22.31
C GLY A 166 -17.08 1.72 22.37
N GLY A 167 -18.09 2.41 22.91
CA GLY A 167 -19.45 1.87 23.09
C GLY A 167 -20.20 1.53 21.80
N GLU A 168 -19.81 2.15 20.69
CA GLU A 168 -20.32 1.91 19.33
C GLU A 168 -19.95 0.54 18.77
N GLY A 169 -18.86 -0.06 19.29
CA GLY A 169 -18.37 -1.34 18.83
C GLY A 169 -19.11 -2.53 19.44
N LYS A 170 -18.96 -3.70 18.80
CA LYS A 170 -19.44 -4.96 19.37
C LYS A 170 -18.79 -5.18 20.74
N ARG A 171 -19.56 -5.71 21.73
CA ARG A 171 -19.08 -5.92 23.12
C ARG A 171 -17.71 -6.62 23.20
N LYS A 172 -17.46 -7.61 22.33
CA LYS A 172 -16.18 -8.36 22.28
C LYS A 172 -14.98 -7.55 21.79
N ASP A 173 -15.23 -6.41 21.13
CA ASP A 173 -14.20 -5.58 20.48
C ASP A 173 -13.93 -4.28 21.27
N ARG A 174 -14.77 -3.95 22.24
CA ARG A 174 -14.60 -2.74 23.06
C ARG A 174 -13.27 -2.75 23.80
N GLY A 175 -12.57 -1.62 23.76
CA GLY A 175 -11.27 -1.44 24.36
C GLY A 175 -10.10 -1.98 23.53
N LYS A 176 -10.36 -2.64 22.39
CA LYS A 176 -9.28 -3.01 21.47
C LYS A 176 -8.77 -1.79 20.70
N ALA A 177 -7.48 -1.76 20.43
CA ALA A 177 -6.91 -0.74 19.57
C ALA A 177 -7.50 -0.86 18.16
N ARG A 178 -7.85 0.28 17.58
CA ARG A 178 -8.41 0.36 16.21
C ARG A 178 -7.34 0.23 15.14
N TYR A 179 -6.11 0.62 15.48
CA TYR A 179 -4.96 0.68 14.56
C TYR A 179 -3.73 0.01 15.18
N ASN A 180 -2.81 -0.46 14.34
CA ASN A 180 -1.50 -0.94 14.77
C ASN A 180 -0.52 0.24 14.85
N GLN A 181 -0.40 0.81 16.03
CA GLN A 181 0.48 1.95 16.33
C GLN A 181 1.23 1.72 17.63
N LYS A 182 2.36 2.42 17.80
CA LYS A 182 3.18 2.35 19.03
C LYS A 182 2.41 2.92 20.21
N ARG A 183 2.21 2.12 21.24
CA ARG A 183 1.64 2.57 22.52
C ARG A 183 2.73 3.27 23.35
N GLU A 184 2.42 4.48 23.82
CA GLU A 184 3.21 5.09 24.88
C GLU A 184 2.64 4.64 26.24
N PRO A 185 3.43 3.97 27.09
CA PRO A 185 2.94 3.41 28.35
C PRO A 185 2.33 4.44 29.31
N SER A 186 2.67 5.73 29.15
CA SER A 186 2.30 6.79 30.10
C SER A 186 1.03 7.56 29.75
N LYS A 187 0.45 7.42 28.55
CA LYS A 187 -0.67 8.27 28.08
C LYS A 187 -2.00 7.56 27.92
N VAL A 188 -2.02 6.25 27.98
CA VAL A 188 -3.26 5.48 27.83
C VAL A 188 -3.41 4.58 29.03
N ALA A 189 -4.44 4.84 29.85
CA ALA A 189 -4.90 3.84 30.81
C ALA A 189 -5.32 2.61 29.99
N GLU A 190 -4.49 1.57 29.97
CA GLU A 190 -4.85 0.33 29.29
C GLU A 190 -6.18 -0.15 29.86
N PRO A 191 -7.18 -0.46 29.05
CA PRO A 191 -8.36 -1.15 29.54
C PRO A 191 -7.89 -2.42 30.25
N ALA A 192 -8.44 -2.72 31.44
CA ALA A 192 -8.02 -3.85 32.27
C ALA A 192 -7.98 -5.21 31.55
N ASN A 193 -8.49 -5.30 30.35
CA ASN A 193 -8.54 -6.48 29.48
C ASN A 193 -7.87 -6.26 28.12
N ALA A 194 -7.00 -5.24 27.95
CA ALA A 194 -6.22 -5.12 26.72
C ALA A 194 -5.30 -6.35 26.61
N PRO A 195 -5.25 -7.04 25.46
CA PRO A 195 -4.26 -8.09 25.27
C PRO A 195 -2.88 -7.50 25.53
N SER A 196 -2.13 -8.06 26.47
CA SER A 196 -0.78 -7.61 26.85
C SER A 196 0.25 -7.76 25.71
N THR A 197 -0.16 -8.28 24.58
CA THR A 197 0.67 -8.52 23.40
C THR A 197 0.09 -7.78 22.20
N MET A 198 0.31 -6.46 22.14
CA MET A 198 0.35 -5.83 20.82
C MET A 198 1.60 -6.34 20.11
N PRO A 199 1.50 -6.68 18.83
CA PRO A 199 2.70 -6.99 18.09
C PRO A 199 3.62 -5.76 18.13
N ASP A 200 4.86 -5.96 18.54
CA ASP A 200 5.89 -4.91 18.54
C ASP A 200 6.34 -4.55 17.11
N VAL A 201 5.64 -5.09 16.09
CA VAL A 201 5.92 -4.96 14.66
C VAL A 201 4.61 -4.93 13.86
N THR A 202 4.72 -5.01 12.53
CA THR A 202 3.58 -5.09 11.61
C THR A 202 2.63 -6.24 11.98
N ALA A 203 1.38 -6.11 11.57
CA ALA A 203 0.34 -7.13 11.69
C ALA A 203 -0.14 -7.59 10.30
N PRO A 204 -0.79 -8.78 10.20
CA PRO A 204 -1.44 -9.18 8.95
C PRO A 204 -2.36 -8.10 8.42
N VAL A 205 -2.37 -7.89 7.10
CA VAL A 205 -3.03 -6.75 6.43
C VAL A 205 -4.55 -6.62 6.65
N LYS A 206 -5.19 -7.62 7.24
CA LYS A 206 -6.64 -7.60 7.60
C LYS A 206 -6.88 -7.76 9.10
N SER A 207 -5.90 -7.43 9.94
CA SER A 207 -6.00 -7.64 11.41
C SER A 207 -6.86 -6.60 12.13
N TYR A 208 -7.03 -5.44 11.55
CA TYR A 208 -7.76 -4.30 12.12
C TYR A 208 -9.04 -4.00 11.34
N TRP A 209 -9.73 -2.92 11.70
CA TRP A 209 -11.01 -2.56 11.09
C TRP A 209 -10.78 -1.70 9.84
N PRO A 210 -11.47 -2.02 8.73
CA PRO A 210 -11.41 -1.19 7.54
C PRO A 210 -12.18 0.11 7.73
N ASN A 211 -11.89 1.11 6.90
CA ASN A 211 -12.69 2.30 6.74
C ASN A 211 -14.03 2.01 6.01
N SER A 212 -14.87 3.03 5.76
CA SER A 212 -16.17 2.88 5.09
C SER A 212 -16.04 2.37 3.64
N TYR A 213 -14.92 2.65 2.97
CA TYR A 213 -14.57 2.12 1.65
C TYR A 213 -14.09 0.67 1.69
N LYS A 214 -13.98 0.04 2.88
CA LYS A 214 -13.43 -1.30 3.09
C LYS A 214 -11.92 -1.40 2.84
N VAL A 215 -11.20 -0.29 2.98
CA VAL A 215 -9.73 -0.23 2.95
C VAL A 215 -9.21 -0.42 4.36
N TYR A 216 -8.28 -1.37 4.54
CA TYR A 216 -7.67 -1.72 5.82
C TYR A 216 -6.39 -0.92 6.04
N ASN A 217 -6.07 -0.65 7.30
CA ASN A 217 -4.78 -0.13 7.79
C ASN A 217 -4.29 1.15 7.08
N ILE A 218 -5.19 2.00 6.57
CA ILE A 218 -4.79 3.29 6.00
C ILE A 218 -4.18 4.22 7.07
N LYS A 219 -4.37 3.91 8.33
CA LYS A 219 -3.74 4.50 9.50
C LYS A 219 -3.01 3.42 10.28
N GLY A 220 -1.70 3.57 10.50
CA GLY A 220 -0.87 2.63 11.23
C GLY A 220 -0.47 1.40 10.42
N ASN A 221 -0.02 0.36 11.08
CA ASN A 221 0.61 -0.83 10.55
C ASN A 221 1.90 -0.52 9.80
N VAL A 222 1.85 -0.06 8.55
CA VAL A 222 3.00 0.49 7.84
C VAL A 222 2.63 1.82 7.21
N SER A 223 3.56 2.75 7.18
CA SER A 223 3.46 3.95 6.37
C SER A 223 3.58 3.56 4.90
N GLU A 224 2.92 4.26 4.00
CA GLU A 224 2.77 3.81 2.62
C GLU A 224 3.43 4.76 1.63
N TRP A 225 4.23 4.21 0.73
CA TRP A 225 4.79 4.96 -0.39
C TRP A 225 3.68 5.55 -1.26
N LEU A 226 3.81 6.82 -1.61
CA LEU A 226 2.90 7.57 -2.48
C LEU A 226 3.49 7.75 -3.88
N MET A 227 2.70 8.27 -4.81
CA MET A 227 3.14 8.52 -6.19
C MET A 227 4.28 9.53 -6.30
N GLU A 228 4.31 10.52 -5.40
CA GLU A 228 5.43 11.45 -5.29
C GLU A 228 6.68 10.70 -4.84
N GLU A 229 7.79 10.88 -5.56
CA GLU A 229 9.03 10.16 -5.30
C GLU A 229 9.53 10.37 -3.87
N ASN A 230 9.84 9.26 -3.19
CA ASN A 230 10.35 9.24 -1.82
C ASN A 230 9.40 9.82 -0.76
N VAL A 231 8.11 9.95 -1.07
CA VAL A 231 7.07 10.42 -0.14
C VAL A 231 6.26 9.23 0.37
N HIS A 232 5.97 9.23 1.67
CA HIS A 232 5.10 8.26 2.32
C HIS A 232 4.20 8.92 3.37
N ALA A 233 3.09 8.27 3.75
CA ALA A 233 2.14 8.75 4.75
C ALA A 233 1.43 7.59 5.47
N GLY A 234 0.59 7.86 6.47
CA GLY A 234 -0.27 6.90 7.15
C GLY A 234 0.21 6.48 8.54
N GLY A 235 1.44 6.81 8.90
CA GLY A 235 2.05 6.32 10.14
C GLY A 235 2.27 4.81 10.10
N SER A 236 2.78 4.24 11.18
CA SER A 236 3.16 2.83 11.23
C SER A 236 3.04 2.26 12.64
N TRP A 237 3.39 1.00 12.82
CA TRP A 237 3.55 0.36 14.12
C TRP A 237 4.58 1.06 15.04
N GLN A 238 5.46 1.90 14.47
CA GLN A 238 6.41 2.73 15.23
C GLN A 238 5.86 4.11 15.59
N THR A 239 4.77 4.55 14.97
CA THR A 239 4.21 5.88 15.15
C THR A 239 3.38 5.93 16.43
N PRO A 240 3.66 6.85 17.38
CA PRO A 240 2.85 6.99 18.59
C PRO A 240 1.40 7.37 18.30
N PHE A 241 0.46 6.92 19.14
CA PHE A 241 -0.91 7.43 19.12
C PHE A 241 -0.94 8.96 19.26
N ALA A 242 -1.90 9.60 18.63
CA ALA A 242 -2.05 11.05 18.55
C ALA A 242 -1.01 11.80 17.69
N ALA A 243 -0.11 11.09 16.98
CA ALA A 243 0.68 11.70 15.93
C ALA A 243 -0.21 11.99 14.70
N ASN A 244 0.17 13.01 13.92
CA ASN A 244 -0.53 13.32 12.68
C ASN A 244 0.04 12.45 11.53
N GLU A 245 -0.54 11.27 11.36
CA GLU A 245 -0.10 10.29 10.37
C GLU A 245 -0.51 10.66 8.93
N SER A 246 -1.41 11.63 8.75
CA SER A 246 -1.77 12.11 7.41
C SER A 246 -0.68 12.97 6.79
N LEU A 247 0.31 13.42 7.58
CA LEU A 247 1.40 14.23 7.04
C LEU A 247 2.22 13.46 6.03
N LYS A 248 2.60 14.14 4.96
CA LYS A 248 3.63 13.69 4.03
C LYS A 248 4.98 13.66 4.75
N LEU A 249 5.63 12.52 4.73
CA LEU A 249 7.00 12.35 5.19
C LEU A 249 7.87 12.00 3.98
N MET A 250 9.15 12.36 4.03
CA MET A 250 10.09 12.09 2.95
C MET A 250 11.28 11.29 3.45
N THR A 251 11.64 10.27 2.70
CA THR A 251 12.88 9.51 2.90
C THR A 251 13.26 8.81 1.59
N ASP A 252 14.56 8.75 1.30
CA ASP A 252 15.10 7.94 0.20
C ASP A 252 15.42 6.50 0.63
N LYS A 253 15.17 6.15 1.91
CA LYS A 253 15.52 4.86 2.49
C LYS A 253 14.31 3.98 2.69
N ALA A 254 14.49 2.70 2.40
CA ALA A 254 13.58 1.65 2.84
C ALA A 254 13.57 1.54 4.38
N SER A 255 12.49 1.03 4.96
CA SER A 255 12.35 0.88 6.41
C SER A 255 11.43 -0.31 6.75
N PRO A 256 11.64 -0.96 7.92
CA PRO A 256 10.69 -1.95 8.44
C PRO A 256 9.29 -1.39 8.74
N ALA A 257 9.16 -0.07 8.76
CA ALA A 257 7.93 0.65 9.03
C ALA A 257 7.26 1.22 7.77
N ILE A 258 7.82 1.00 6.58
CA ILE A 258 7.30 1.52 5.32
C ILE A 258 7.02 0.37 4.36
N GLY A 259 5.78 0.31 3.90
CA GLY A 259 5.28 -0.58 2.85
C GLY A 259 4.60 0.22 1.74
N PHE A 260 3.62 -0.37 1.06
CA PHE A 260 2.84 0.32 0.05
C PHE A 260 1.57 -0.45 -0.33
N ARG A 261 0.68 0.22 -1.03
CA ARG A 261 -0.44 -0.39 -1.79
C ARG A 261 -0.52 0.24 -3.17
N CYS A 262 -1.30 -0.37 -4.05
CA CYS A 262 -1.54 0.20 -5.37
C CYS A 262 -2.95 0.80 -5.45
N VAL A 263 -3.10 1.74 -6.36
CA VAL A 263 -4.37 2.08 -6.99
C VAL A 263 -4.37 1.51 -8.40
N CYS A 264 -5.56 1.21 -8.91
CA CYS A 264 -5.76 0.78 -10.27
C CYS A 264 -6.67 1.78 -10.98
N GLU A 265 -6.23 2.31 -12.08
CA GLU A 265 -7.04 3.17 -12.93
C GLU A 265 -7.30 2.51 -14.29
N ILE A 266 -8.42 2.90 -14.88
CA ILE A 266 -8.77 2.46 -16.22
C ILE A 266 -8.08 3.42 -17.19
N ALA A 267 -7.14 2.89 -17.97
CA ALA A 267 -6.43 3.64 -19.00
C ALA A 267 -6.98 3.29 -20.38
N GLU A 268 -7.21 4.30 -21.21
CA GLU A 268 -7.61 4.09 -22.60
C GLU A 268 -6.49 3.44 -23.41
N LYS A 269 -6.83 2.54 -24.30
CA LYS A 269 -5.88 2.03 -25.29
C LYS A 269 -5.51 3.17 -26.23
N ALA A 270 -4.24 3.30 -26.49
CA ALA A 270 -3.79 4.19 -27.57
C ALA A 270 -4.43 3.74 -28.89
N PRO A 271 -4.91 4.69 -29.72
CA PRO A 271 -5.55 4.40 -31.00
C PRO A 271 -4.60 3.67 -31.97
#